data_97526f9c50b1f96c9de3e078096967c4
#
_entry.id   97526f9c50b1f96c9de3e078096967c4
#
_cell.length_a   1.000
_cell.length_b   1.000
_cell.length_c   1.000
_cell.angle_alpha   90.00
_cell.angle_beta   90.00
_cell.angle_gamma   90.00
#
_symmetry.space_group_name_H-M   'P 1'
#
loop_
_entity.id
_entity.type
_entity.pdbx_description
1 polymer ?
#
loop_
_entity_poly.entity_id
_entity_poly.type
_entity_poly.pdbx_seq_one_letter_code
_entity_poly.pdbx_strand_id
1 'polypeptide(L)'
;MAIYHLEAKVVSRGVGRSACAAAAYMSCSAIYNDYDGVQHDYTRKQGLVWQEVFLPEQAPKEWQDRAVLWNAVEETEKTKDSRLAREFVVALPIELGKDEWQSLVSDFIQEQFISDGMCADCAIHDTDGHNPHAHILLTVRPLDEHGKWQYKTEKEYLCVRDGEERGFTASEFKAAQTEGWEKQYPYYVDKKKKEYLPPDRKSV
;
A
#
# COMPACT_ATOMS: atom_id res chain seq x y z
N MET A 1 4.72 15.68 -25.98
CA MET A 1 5.76 15.47 -24.94
C MET A 1 5.04 14.96 -23.72
N ALA A 2 5.29 13.73 -23.32
CA ALA A 2 4.67 13.17 -22.12
C ALA A 2 5.12 13.95 -20.88
N ILE A 3 4.16 14.45 -20.09
CA ILE A 3 4.44 15.09 -18.81
C ILE A 3 4.48 13.97 -17.77
N TYR A 4 5.67 13.71 -17.21
CA TYR A 4 5.79 12.77 -16.10
C TYR A 4 5.24 13.43 -14.84
N HIS A 5 4.22 12.82 -14.26
CA HIS A 5 3.73 13.19 -12.92
C HIS A 5 3.37 11.92 -12.16
N LEU A 6 3.95 11.77 -10.98
CA LEU A 6 3.61 10.72 -10.03
C LEU A 6 3.37 11.38 -8.67
N GLU A 7 2.20 11.19 -8.11
CA GLU A 7 1.86 11.60 -6.75
C GLU A 7 1.53 10.36 -5.90
N ALA A 8 2.11 10.28 -4.70
CA ALA A 8 1.80 9.23 -3.74
C ALA A 8 1.12 9.83 -2.51
N LYS A 9 -0.05 9.31 -2.17
CA LYS A 9 -0.88 9.76 -1.03
C LYS A 9 -1.14 8.61 -0.07
N VAL A 10 -1.36 8.95 1.19
CA VAL A 10 -1.84 8.00 2.20
C VAL A 10 -3.30 8.30 2.49
N VAL A 11 -4.13 7.27 2.40
CA VAL A 11 -5.51 7.29 2.91
C VAL A 11 -5.45 6.86 4.37
N SER A 12 -5.76 7.78 5.29
CA SER A 12 -5.69 7.53 6.73
C SER A 12 -6.96 7.99 7.43
N ARG A 13 -7.48 7.14 8.30
CA ARG A 13 -8.66 7.45 9.10
C ARG A 13 -8.43 8.62 10.05
N GLY A 14 -7.22 8.77 10.60
CA GLY A 14 -6.86 9.84 11.53
C GLY A 14 -6.99 11.25 10.95
N VAL A 15 -6.99 11.39 9.62
CA VAL A 15 -7.24 12.68 8.93
C VAL A 15 -8.64 12.73 8.28
N GLY A 16 -9.55 11.87 8.72
CA GLY A 16 -10.93 11.84 8.24
C GLY A 16 -11.12 11.25 6.83
N ARG A 17 -10.16 10.46 6.33
CA ARG A 17 -10.28 9.77 5.05
C ARG A 17 -10.73 8.32 5.24
N SER A 18 -11.48 7.79 4.27
CA SER A 18 -11.96 6.41 4.19
C SER A 18 -11.45 5.73 2.93
N ALA A 19 -11.12 4.44 3.01
CA ALA A 19 -10.76 3.65 1.85
C ALA A 19 -11.95 3.43 0.93
N CYS A 20 -13.14 3.20 1.48
CA CYS A 20 -14.39 3.12 0.73
C CYS A 20 -14.70 4.42 -0.02
N ALA A 21 -14.48 5.59 0.61
CA ALA A 21 -14.66 6.89 -0.05
C ALA A 21 -13.68 7.09 -1.20
N ALA A 22 -12.40 6.71 -1.01
CA ALA A 22 -11.39 6.83 -2.05
C ALA A 22 -11.71 5.93 -3.25
N ALA A 23 -12.08 4.67 -2.99
CA ALA A 23 -12.48 3.72 -4.03
C ALA A 23 -13.73 4.18 -4.79
N ALA A 24 -14.78 4.62 -4.09
CA ALA A 24 -15.98 5.16 -4.70
C ALA A 24 -15.69 6.38 -5.58
N TYR A 25 -14.84 7.29 -5.09
CA TYR A 25 -14.47 8.50 -5.83
C TYR A 25 -13.73 8.19 -7.13
N MET A 26 -12.70 7.35 -7.09
CA MET A 26 -11.91 7.04 -8.28
C MET A 26 -12.70 6.19 -9.28
N SER A 27 -13.58 5.30 -8.82
CA SER A 27 -14.38 4.42 -9.67
C SER A 27 -15.71 5.04 -10.13
N CYS A 28 -15.99 6.29 -9.78
CA CYS A 28 -17.27 6.95 -10.09
C CYS A 28 -18.48 6.11 -9.66
N SER A 29 -18.41 5.45 -8.51
CA SER A 29 -19.41 4.51 -8.00
C SER A 29 -20.00 4.94 -6.66
N ALA A 30 -20.91 4.13 -6.14
CA ALA A 30 -21.49 4.30 -4.82
C ALA A 30 -21.03 3.11 -3.94
N ILE A 31 -20.38 3.39 -2.79
CA ILE A 31 -19.94 2.39 -1.83
C ILE A 31 -20.42 2.79 -0.43
N TYR A 32 -21.09 1.86 0.24
CA TYR A 32 -21.42 1.99 1.65
C TYR A 32 -20.24 1.54 2.50
N ASN A 33 -19.85 2.37 3.47
CA ASN A 33 -18.79 2.03 4.41
C ASN A 33 -19.40 1.47 5.70
N ASP A 34 -19.21 0.19 5.94
CA ASP A 34 -19.74 -0.52 7.11
C ASP A 34 -19.14 -0.04 8.43
N TYR A 35 -17.91 0.51 8.40
CA TYR A 35 -17.20 0.97 9.59
C TYR A 35 -17.86 2.21 10.23
N ASP A 36 -18.28 3.18 9.43
CA ASP A 36 -18.85 4.45 9.91
C ASP A 36 -20.32 4.66 9.52
N GLY A 37 -20.91 3.74 8.74
CA GLY A 37 -22.29 3.81 8.30
C GLY A 37 -22.56 4.87 7.24
N VAL A 38 -21.53 5.33 6.51
CA VAL A 38 -21.64 6.42 5.53
C VAL A 38 -21.73 5.85 4.11
N GLN A 39 -22.74 6.33 3.35
CA GLN A 39 -22.83 6.07 1.92
C GLN A 39 -22.00 7.10 1.15
N HIS A 40 -20.96 6.64 0.47
CA HIS A 40 -20.18 7.46 -0.45
C HIS A 40 -20.70 7.28 -1.86
N ASP A 41 -21.31 8.32 -2.43
CA ASP A 41 -21.90 8.27 -3.78
C ASP A 41 -21.25 9.31 -4.70
N TYR A 42 -20.49 8.80 -5.68
CA TYR A 42 -19.82 9.58 -6.73
C TYR A 42 -20.30 9.20 -8.14
N THR A 43 -21.49 8.60 -8.27
CA THR A 43 -22.05 8.14 -9.55
C THR A 43 -22.29 9.26 -10.57
N ARG A 44 -22.35 10.52 -10.10
CA ARG A 44 -22.46 11.70 -10.96
C ARG A 44 -21.14 12.20 -11.54
N LYS A 45 -20.01 11.70 -11.03
CA LYS A 45 -18.67 12.05 -11.54
C LYS A 45 -18.47 11.46 -12.93
N GLN A 46 -17.83 12.22 -13.81
CA GLN A 46 -17.56 11.83 -15.19
C GLN A 46 -16.05 11.69 -15.44
N GLY A 47 -15.71 11.23 -16.65
CA GLY A 47 -14.31 11.10 -17.08
C GLY A 47 -13.68 9.73 -16.80
N LEU A 48 -14.43 8.78 -16.25
CA LEU A 48 -13.96 7.40 -16.11
C LEU A 48 -13.84 6.73 -17.48
N VAL A 49 -12.65 6.26 -17.80
CA VAL A 49 -12.34 5.57 -19.07
C VAL A 49 -12.32 4.06 -18.86
N TRP A 50 -11.72 3.62 -17.75
CA TRP A 50 -11.55 2.21 -17.41
C TRP A 50 -11.32 2.02 -15.91
N GLN A 51 -11.66 0.84 -15.41
CA GLN A 51 -11.42 0.48 -14.02
C GLN A 51 -11.34 -1.03 -13.84
N GLU A 52 -10.48 -1.48 -12.92
CA GLU A 52 -10.34 -2.89 -12.59
C GLU A 52 -9.78 -3.08 -11.17
N VAL A 53 -10.18 -4.19 -10.53
CA VAL A 53 -9.61 -4.64 -9.25
C VAL A 53 -8.65 -5.80 -9.53
N PHE A 54 -7.42 -5.66 -9.06
CA PHE A 54 -6.35 -6.64 -9.21
C PHE A 54 -6.11 -7.34 -7.88
N LEU A 55 -6.14 -8.65 -7.91
CA LEU A 55 -5.98 -9.49 -6.73
C LEU A 55 -4.86 -10.50 -6.93
N PRO A 56 -4.05 -10.77 -5.89
CA PRO A 56 -3.19 -11.95 -5.86
C PRO A 56 -4.02 -13.24 -5.99
N GLU A 57 -3.42 -14.31 -6.50
CA GLU A 57 -4.12 -15.57 -6.77
C GLU A 57 -4.80 -16.15 -5.51
N GLN A 58 -4.17 -16.00 -4.36
CA GLN A 58 -4.67 -16.48 -3.06
C GLN A 58 -5.73 -15.58 -2.41
N ALA A 59 -6.05 -14.42 -2.99
CA ALA A 59 -7.06 -13.52 -2.42
C ALA A 59 -8.47 -14.11 -2.49
N PRO A 60 -9.36 -13.76 -1.53
CA PRO A 60 -10.77 -14.09 -1.61
C PRO A 60 -11.38 -13.58 -2.92
N LYS A 61 -12.06 -14.43 -3.67
CA LYS A 61 -12.62 -14.06 -4.99
C LYS A 61 -13.69 -12.98 -4.92
N GLU A 62 -14.41 -12.91 -3.81
CA GLU A 62 -15.42 -11.86 -3.54
C GLU A 62 -14.82 -10.45 -3.49
N TRP A 63 -13.52 -10.32 -3.27
CA TRP A 63 -12.83 -9.02 -3.28
C TRP A 63 -12.66 -8.43 -4.69
N GLN A 64 -13.05 -9.17 -5.73
CA GLN A 64 -13.22 -8.59 -7.06
C GLN A 64 -14.30 -7.49 -7.08
N ASP A 65 -15.26 -7.56 -6.14
CA ASP A 65 -16.11 -6.43 -5.81
C ASP A 65 -15.36 -5.45 -4.90
N ARG A 66 -15.09 -4.25 -5.42
CA ARG A 66 -14.37 -3.21 -4.68
C ARG A 66 -15.02 -2.80 -3.37
N ALA A 67 -16.36 -2.85 -3.30
CA ALA A 67 -17.06 -2.52 -2.06
C ALA A 67 -16.73 -3.57 -0.97
N VAL A 68 -16.66 -4.84 -1.34
CA VAL A 68 -16.28 -5.94 -0.43
C VAL A 68 -14.82 -5.81 -0.02
N LEU A 69 -13.89 -5.57 -0.98
CA LEU A 69 -12.47 -5.41 -0.70
C LEU A 69 -12.22 -4.26 0.28
N TRP A 70 -12.76 -3.07 0.00
CA TRP A 70 -12.43 -1.89 0.80
C TRP A 70 -13.13 -1.88 2.17
N ASN A 71 -14.29 -2.52 2.31
CA ASN A 71 -14.89 -2.78 3.62
C ASN A 71 -14.07 -3.79 4.43
N ALA A 72 -13.51 -4.84 3.81
CA ALA A 72 -12.61 -5.77 4.49
C ALA A 72 -11.32 -5.07 4.99
N VAL A 73 -10.80 -4.10 4.24
CA VAL A 73 -9.67 -3.26 4.68
C VAL A 73 -10.06 -2.39 5.88
N GLU A 74 -11.21 -1.69 5.81
CA GLU A 74 -11.71 -0.83 6.90
C GLU A 74 -11.93 -1.63 8.19
N GLU A 75 -12.47 -2.85 8.09
CA GLU A 75 -12.69 -3.75 9.23
C GLU A 75 -11.38 -4.25 9.84
N THR A 76 -10.39 -4.58 9.01
CA THR A 76 -9.08 -5.08 9.47
C THR A 76 -8.32 -4.00 10.24
N GLU A 77 -8.47 -2.75 9.86
CA GLU A 77 -7.76 -1.60 10.41
C GLU A 77 -8.51 -0.97 11.58
N LYS A 78 -8.30 -1.51 12.79
CA LYS A 78 -9.13 -1.22 13.98
C LYS A 78 -8.83 0.09 14.71
N THR A 79 -7.69 0.75 14.44
CA THR A 79 -7.35 1.97 15.18
C THR A 79 -7.89 3.23 14.52
N LYS A 80 -8.18 4.24 15.35
CA LYS A 80 -8.70 5.54 14.86
C LYS A 80 -7.73 6.28 13.92
N ASP A 81 -6.44 5.99 14.00
CA ASP A 81 -5.40 6.64 13.19
C ASP A 81 -4.82 5.70 12.13
N SER A 82 -5.54 4.60 11.81
CA SER A 82 -5.05 3.60 10.86
C SER A 82 -4.81 4.20 9.46
N ARG A 83 -3.68 3.81 8.88
CA ARG A 83 -3.47 3.93 7.44
C ARG A 83 -4.26 2.82 6.77
N LEU A 84 -5.16 3.20 5.87
CA LEU A 84 -6.12 2.31 5.22
C LEU A 84 -5.63 1.88 3.84
N ALA A 85 -5.12 2.83 3.07
CA ALA A 85 -4.64 2.59 1.71
C ALA A 85 -3.50 3.53 1.35
N ARG A 86 -2.82 3.23 0.23
CA ARG A 86 -1.94 4.13 -0.48
C ARG A 86 -2.54 4.39 -1.85
N GLU A 87 -2.59 5.64 -2.26
CA GLU A 87 -3.04 6.04 -3.58
C GLU A 87 -1.87 6.58 -4.38
N PHE A 88 -1.68 6.06 -5.58
CA PHE A 88 -0.80 6.64 -6.58
C PHE A 88 -1.65 7.28 -7.66
N VAL A 89 -1.28 8.49 -8.07
CA VAL A 89 -1.83 9.16 -9.25
C VAL A 89 -0.71 9.30 -10.26
N VAL A 90 -0.89 8.68 -11.42
CA VAL A 90 0.14 8.58 -12.47
C VAL A 90 -0.40 9.20 -13.75
N ALA A 91 0.29 10.22 -14.28
CA ALA A 91 -0.04 10.75 -15.59
C ALA A 91 0.29 9.74 -16.68
N LEU A 92 -0.61 9.59 -17.64
CA LEU A 92 -0.45 8.69 -18.77
C LEU A 92 -0.06 9.48 -20.04
N PRO A 93 0.75 8.88 -20.92
CA PRO A 93 1.11 9.52 -22.19
C PRO A 93 -0.12 9.73 -23.05
N ILE A 94 -0.36 10.96 -23.49
CA ILE A 94 -1.49 11.30 -24.40
C ILE A 94 -1.31 10.73 -25.80
N GLU A 95 -0.10 10.33 -26.15
CA GLU A 95 0.26 9.73 -27.42
C GLU A 95 -0.22 8.27 -27.54
N LEU A 96 -0.53 7.62 -26.41
CA LEU A 96 -1.04 6.25 -26.37
C LEU A 96 -2.57 6.24 -26.47
N GLY A 97 -3.10 5.15 -27.02
CA GLY A 97 -4.53 4.87 -27.02
C GLY A 97 -5.02 4.27 -25.69
N LYS A 98 -6.35 4.21 -25.54
CA LYS A 98 -6.98 3.70 -24.32
C LYS A 98 -6.58 2.26 -23.97
N ASP A 99 -6.49 1.39 -24.97
CA ASP A 99 -6.09 -0.01 -24.78
C ASP A 99 -4.62 -0.13 -24.35
N GLU A 100 -3.77 0.77 -24.87
CA GLU A 100 -2.36 0.83 -24.48
C GLU A 100 -2.19 1.35 -23.06
N TRP A 101 -3.01 2.32 -22.60
CA TRP A 101 -3.04 2.76 -21.19
C TRP A 101 -3.45 1.62 -20.27
N GLN A 102 -4.46 0.83 -20.63
CA GLN A 102 -4.91 -0.32 -19.83
C GLN A 102 -3.79 -1.34 -19.69
N SER A 103 -3.16 -1.75 -20.80
CA SER A 103 -2.06 -2.70 -20.78
C SER A 103 -0.89 -2.20 -19.93
N LEU A 104 -0.45 -0.95 -20.15
CA LEU A 104 0.66 -0.34 -19.42
C LEU A 104 0.41 -0.31 -17.90
N VAL A 105 -0.79 0.11 -17.49
CA VAL A 105 -1.15 0.22 -16.07
C VAL A 105 -1.34 -1.17 -15.45
N SER A 106 -1.95 -2.11 -16.18
CA SER A 106 -2.13 -3.49 -15.70
C SER A 106 -0.80 -4.19 -15.47
N ASP A 107 0.13 -4.10 -16.44
CA ASP A 107 1.47 -4.70 -16.32
C ASP A 107 2.22 -4.09 -15.14
N PHE A 108 2.19 -2.76 -15.00
CA PHE A 108 2.80 -2.07 -13.87
C PHE A 108 2.23 -2.53 -12.52
N ILE A 109 0.90 -2.66 -12.40
CA ILE A 109 0.25 -3.10 -11.16
C ILE A 109 0.63 -4.56 -10.85
N GLN A 110 0.60 -5.44 -11.84
CA GLN A 110 0.95 -6.85 -11.66
C GLN A 110 2.39 -7.03 -11.20
N GLU A 111 3.33 -6.36 -11.87
CA GLU A 111 4.75 -6.52 -11.58
C GLU A 111 5.17 -5.86 -10.27
N GLN A 112 4.60 -4.70 -9.92
CA GLN A 112 5.09 -3.91 -8.80
C GLN A 112 4.33 -4.14 -7.49
N PHE A 113 3.10 -4.66 -7.54
CA PHE A 113 2.26 -4.73 -6.34
C PHE A 113 1.61 -6.09 -6.12
N ILE A 114 1.04 -6.70 -7.17
CA ILE A 114 0.34 -7.99 -7.02
C ILE A 114 1.33 -9.11 -6.72
N SER A 115 2.51 -9.08 -7.35
CA SER A 115 3.61 -10.03 -7.07
C SER A 115 4.05 -10.01 -5.61
N ASP A 116 3.92 -8.87 -4.93
CA ASP A 116 4.23 -8.71 -3.50
C ASP A 116 3.04 -9.05 -2.58
N GLY A 117 1.95 -9.58 -3.13
CA GLY A 117 0.76 -9.99 -2.39
C GLY A 117 -0.20 -8.84 -2.03
N MET A 118 -0.02 -7.64 -2.59
CA MET A 118 -0.93 -6.52 -2.37
C MET A 118 -2.17 -6.63 -3.26
N CYS A 119 -3.33 -6.15 -2.78
CA CYS A 119 -4.49 -5.92 -3.64
C CYS A 119 -4.46 -4.48 -4.15
N ALA A 120 -4.89 -4.30 -5.39
CA ALA A 120 -4.96 -2.99 -6.04
C ALA A 120 -6.34 -2.76 -6.66
N ASP A 121 -6.80 -1.52 -6.60
CA ASP A 121 -7.99 -1.06 -7.32
C ASP A 121 -7.58 0.12 -8.20
N CYS A 122 -7.85 0.06 -9.48
CA CYS A 122 -7.39 1.04 -10.45
C CYS A 122 -8.54 1.67 -11.20
N ALA A 123 -8.39 2.96 -11.51
CA ALA A 123 -9.29 3.69 -12.41
C ALA A 123 -8.48 4.66 -13.28
N ILE A 124 -8.71 4.62 -14.59
CA ILE A 124 -8.17 5.59 -15.53
C ILE A 124 -9.22 6.66 -15.83
N HIS A 125 -8.81 7.91 -15.70
CA HIS A 125 -9.63 9.08 -15.99
C HIS A 125 -9.05 9.88 -17.14
N ASP A 126 -9.95 10.37 -17.97
CA ASP A 126 -9.66 11.35 -19.00
C ASP A 126 -10.93 12.12 -19.36
N THR A 127 -11.05 13.35 -18.90
CA THR A 127 -12.28 14.14 -19.03
C THR A 127 -12.36 14.86 -20.38
N ASP A 128 -11.24 15.31 -20.90
CA ASP A 128 -11.17 16.22 -22.05
C ASP A 128 -10.12 15.84 -23.11
N GLY A 129 -9.48 14.68 -22.96
CA GLY A 129 -8.41 14.19 -23.85
C GLY A 129 -7.05 14.87 -23.65
N HIS A 130 -6.89 15.65 -22.58
CA HIS A 130 -5.67 16.42 -22.34
C HIS A 130 -4.89 15.98 -21.10
N ASN A 131 -5.53 15.25 -20.20
CA ASN A 131 -4.90 14.86 -18.93
C ASN A 131 -5.29 13.43 -18.52
N PRO A 132 -4.96 12.41 -19.34
CA PRO A 132 -5.19 11.04 -18.95
C PRO A 132 -4.31 10.67 -17.76
N HIS A 133 -4.92 10.09 -16.73
CA HIS A 133 -4.22 9.68 -15.52
C HIS A 133 -4.86 8.46 -14.87
N ALA A 134 -4.03 7.63 -14.25
CA ALA A 134 -4.45 6.47 -13.50
C ALA A 134 -4.43 6.80 -11.99
N HIS A 135 -5.51 6.46 -11.30
CA HIS A 135 -5.54 6.30 -9.85
C HIS A 135 -5.34 4.83 -9.52
N ILE A 136 -4.37 4.52 -8.68
CA ILE A 136 -4.09 3.17 -8.20
C ILE A 136 -4.19 3.19 -6.69
N LEU A 137 -5.21 2.57 -6.14
CA LEU A 137 -5.43 2.44 -4.71
C LEU A 137 -4.95 1.07 -4.25
N LEU A 138 -3.99 1.05 -3.33
CA LEU A 138 -3.32 -0.16 -2.86
C LEU A 138 -3.64 -0.43 -1.40
N THR A 139 -3.80 -1.70 -1.06
CA THR A 139 -3.83 -2.11 0.34
C THR A 139 -2.49 -1.82 1.02
N VAL A 140 -2.48 -1.61 2.34
CA VAL A 140 -1.25 -1.39 3.11
C VAL A 140 -0.69 -2.67 3.71
N ARG A 141 -1.45 -3.76 3.61
CA ARG A 141 -1.05 -5.10 4.03
C ARG A 141 -1.01 -5.99 2.80
N PRO A 142 0.05 -6.74 2.60
CA PRO A 142 0.04 -7.83 1.66
C PRO A 142 -0.76 -9.01 2.23
N LEU A 143 -1.12 -9.95 1.38
CA LEU A 143 -1.68 -11.25 1.75
C LEU A 143 -0.57 -12.29 1.86
N ASP A 144 -0.74 -13.23 2.79
CA ASP A 144 0.08 -14.44 2.85
C ASP A 144 -0.39 -15.48 1.81
N GLU A 145 0.30 -16.60 1.74
CA GLU A 145 0.00 -17.72 0.83
C GLU A 145 -1.40 -18.36 1.05
N HIS A 146 -2.06 -18.03 2.17
CA HIS A 146 -3.40 -18.49 2.52
C HIS A 146 -4.48 -17.41 2.35
N GLY A 147 -4.14 -16.26 1.74
CA GLY A 147 -5.06 -15.14 1.52
C GLY A 147 -5.41 -14.35 2.78
N LYS A 148 -4.58 -14.41 3.83
CA LYS A 148 -4.77 -13.66 5.08
C LYS A 148 -3.90 -12.40 5.11
N TRP A 149 -4.43 -11.34 5.69
CA TRP A 149 -3.67 -10.10 5.88
C TRP A 149 -2.42 -10.30 6.73
N GLN A 150 -1.29 -9.91 6.20
CA GLN A 150 -0.02 -9.85 6.92
C GLN A 150 0.10 -8.55 7.74
N TYR A 151 1.18 -8.43 8.49
CA TYR A 151 1.50 -7.20 9.22
C TYR A 151 1.95 -6.09 8.25
N LYS A 152 1.62 -4.82 8.57
CA LYS A 152 2.05 -3.64 7.79
C LYS A 152 3.55 -3.40 7.81
N THR A 153 4.21 -3.90 8.83
CA THR A 153 5.64 -3.70 9.07
C THR A 153 6.23 -5.01 9.54
N GLU A 154 7.30 -5.39 8.93
CA GLU A 154 8.14 -6.44 9.44
C GLU A 154 9.11 -5.86 10.48
N LYS A 155 9.30 -6.56 11.59
CA LYS A 155 10.27 -6.16 12.59
C LYS A 155 11.63 -6.71 12.22
N GLU A 156 12.55 -5.82 11.93
CA GLU A 156 13.94 -6.16 11.73
C GLU A 156 14.76 -5.90 13.00
N TYR A 157 15.75 -6.74 13.22
CA TYR A 157 16.81 -6.51 14.17
C TYR A 157 17.91 -5.73 13.49
N LEU A 158 18.22 -4.54 13.99
CA LEU A 158 19.43 -3.86 13.57
C LEU A 158 20.63 -4.64 14.12
N CYS A 159 21.50 -5.10 13.24
CA CYS A 159 22.66 -5.90 13.59
C CYS A 159 23.93 -5.22 13.08
N VAL A 160 25.06 -5.56 13.71
CA VAL A 160 26.37 -5.04 13.35
C VAL A 160 27.37 -6.20 13.21
N ARG A 161 28.27 -6.10 12.20
CA ARG A 161 29.42 -6.95 12.01
C ARG A 161 30.55 -6.14 11.39
N ASP A 162 31.72 -6.14 12.00
CA ASP A 162 32.94 -5.45 11.49
C ASP A 162 32.69 -3.94 11.19
N GLY A 163 31.78 -3.31 11.92
CA GLY A 163 31.40 -1.89 11.74
C GLY A 163 30.36 -1.63 10.66
N GLU A 164 29.89 -2.66 9.95
CA GLU A 164 28.78 -2.58 9.03
C GLU A 164 27.45 -2.83 9.76
N GLU A 165 26.43 -2.02 9.47
CA GLU A 165 25.07 -2.17 10.03
C GLU A 165 24.11 -2.70 8.99
N ARG A 166 23.27 -3.68 9.38
CA ARG A 166 22.23 -4.25 8.52
C ARG A 166 21.01 -4.69 9.32
N GLY A 167 19.80 -4.51 8.71
CA GLY A 167 18.53 -5.06 9.23
C GLY A 167 18.38 -6.53 8.82
N PHE A 168 17.90 -7.36 9.76
CA PHE A 168 17.53 -8.75 9.51
C PHE A 168 16.18 -9.04 10.17
N THR A 169 15.30 -9.73 9.45
CA THR A 169 14.09 -10.30 10.04
C THR A 169 14.43 -11.36 11.09
N ALA A 170 13.46 -11.76 11.90
CA ALA A 170 13.70 -12.78 12.94
C ALA A 170 14.12 -14.15 12.34
N SER A 171 13.67 -14.46 11.14
CA SER A 171 14.04 -15.68 10.40
C SER A 171 15.45 -15.59 9.84
N GLU A 172 15.78 -14.50 9.19
CA GLU A 172 17.11 -14.26 8.61
C GLU A 172 18.20 -14.13 9.67
N PHE A 173 17.88 -13.55 10.84
CA PHE A 173 18.84 -13.37 11.92
C PHE A 173 19.42 -14.68 12.43
N LYS A 174 18.70 -15.79 12.38
CA LYS A 174 19.24 -17.11 12.77
C LYS A 174 20.43 -17.54 11.91
N ALA A 175 20.35 -17.27 10.61
CA ALA A 175 21.46 -17.54 9.68
C ALA A 175 22.57 -16.49 9.85
N ALA A 176 22.21 -15.21 9.89
CA ALA A 176 23.14 -14.10 10.06
C ALA A 176 23.97 -14.21 11.36
N GLN A 177 23.39 -14.71 12.44
CA GLN A 177 24.09 -14.93 13.70
C GLN A 177 25.24 -15.93 13.55
N THR A 178 25.08 -16.97 12.73
CA THR A 178 26.17 -17.94 12.45
C THR A 178 27.29 -17.32 11.63
N GLU A 179 27.01 -16.24 10.91
CA GLU A 179 27.97 -15.45 10.12
C GLU A 179 28.67 -14.35 10.95
N GLY A 180 28.35 -14.24 12.26
CA GLY A 180 28.96 -13.28 13.16
C GLY A 180 28.25 -11.94 13.26
N TRP A 181 27.01 -11.84 12.77
CA TRP A 181 26.18 -10.64 12.98
C TRP A 181 25.65 -10.58 14.41
N GLU A 182 25.85 -9.46 15.08
CA GLU A 182 25.39 -9.22 16.45
C GLU A 182 24.23 -8.22 16.47
N LYS A 183 23.18 -8.59 17.20
CA LYS A 183 22.00 -7.72 17.37
C LYS A 183 22.35 -6.51 18.22
N GLN A 184 21.99 -5.33 17.74
CA GLN A 184 22.05 -4.10 18.51
C GLN A 184 20.76 -3.88 19.33
N TYR A 185 20.91 -3.26 20.49
CA TYR A 185 19.82 -2.94 21.38
C TYR A 185 19.67 -1.44 21.55
N PRO A 186 18.42 -0.94 21.67
CA PRO A 186 18.20 0.48 21.91
C PRO A 186 18.70 0.89 23.28
N TYR A 187 19.51 1.93 23.31
CA TYR A 187 19.96 2.61 24.49
C TYR A 187 19.45 4.05 24.50
N TYR A 188 18.82 4.49 25.60
CA TYR A 188 18.30 5.86 25.71
C TYR A 188 19.32 6.72 26.43
N VAL A 189 19.99 7.62 25.69
CA VAL A 189 20.92 8.61 26.24
C VAL A 189 20.15 9.66 27.04
N ASP A 190 18.96 10.05 26.54
CA ASP A 190 18.00 10.89 27.22
C ASP A 190 16.55 10.56 26.78
N LYS A 191 15.54 11.29 27.28
CA LYS A 191 14.12 11.03 26.94
C LYS A 191 13.78 11.16 25.45
N LYS A 192 14.64 11.78 24.64
CA LYS A 192 14.41 12.06 23.20
C LYS A 192 15.45 11.39 22.30
N LYS A 193 16.63 11.04 22.82
CA LYS A 193 17.74 10.50 22.03
C LYS A 193 17.91 9.01 22.30
N LYS A 194 17.76 8.22 21.25
CA LYS A 194 17.91 6.76 21.24
C LYS A 194 19.10 6.39 20.36
N GLU A 195 20.01 5.59 20.90
CA GLU A 195 21.14 5.01 20.17
C GLU A 195 21.06 3.48 20.18
N TYR A 196 21.59 2.83 19.17
CA TYR A 196 21.65 1.37 19.09
C TYR A 196 23.10 0.94 19.33
N LEU A 197 23.30 -0.02 20.24
CA LEU A 197 24.61 -0.51 20.61
C LEU A 197 24.63 -2.05 20.69
N PRO A 198 25.77 -2.72 20.37
CA PRO A 198 25.98 -4.13 20.65
C PRO A 198 25.85 -4.47 22.13
N PRO A 199 25.61 -5.75 22.48
CA PRO A 199 25.34 -6.17 23.87
C PRO A 199 26.44 -5.84 24.87
N ASP A 200 27.67 -5.91 24.46
CA ASP A 200 28.87 -5.70 25.28
C ASP A 200 29.15 -4.24 25.66
N ARG A 201 28.51 -3.28 24.98
CA ARG A 201 28.62 -1.86 25.31
C ARG A 201 27.55 -1.32 26.26
N LYS A 202 26.73 -2.21 26.84
CA LYS A 202 25.68 -1.82 27.82
C LYS A 202 26.19 -1.55 29.24
N SER A 203 27.44 -1.79 29.52
CA SER A 203 28.03 -1.75 30.88
C SER A 203 29.01 -0.59 31.08
N VAL A 204 28.66 0.59 30.63
CA VAL A 204 29.39 1.82 31.00
C VAL A 204 28.44 2.83 31.61
#